data_3d8f6dd324ec6499686ebe3fd256f4f0
#
_entry.id   3d8f6dd324ec6499686ebe3fd256f4f0
#
_cell.length_a   1.000
_cell.length_b   1.000
_cell.length_c   1.000
_cell.angle_alpha   90.00
_cell.angle_beta   90.00
_cell.angle_gamma   90.00
#
_symmetry.space_group_name_H-M   'P 1'
#
loop_
_entity.id
_entity.type
_entity.pdbx_description
1 polymer ?
#
loop_
_entity_poly.entity_id
_entity_poly.type
_entity_poly.pdbx_seq_one_letter_code
_entity_poly.pdbx_strand_id
1 'polypeptide(L)'
;MNRYDLVLLGLIKEQERSGYDIMTEIKNRELDRWAKISTSTIYNRLTRLEKNGSIEGHSERDGNRPERTVYRILDKGSELLKKEVLRHLTGFNDDPRTLGYAFLYAVDPIDSVRVLEVHEKKLLEEISRLQKMIDEEPRPTLYPEGPFLNCMSRDHILVELKYTRAAIAILRDPQKQKKLGGYFYINFGSRHFDTKI
;
A
#
# COMPACT_ATOMS: atom_id res chain seq x y z
N MET A 1 1.98 -5.88 15.52
CA MET A 1 0.62 -5.81 14.97
C MET A 1 0.70 -5.99 13.45
N ASN A 2 -0.30 -6.58 12.84
CA ASN A 2 -0.38 -6.72 11.39
C ASN A 2 -1.04 -5.46 10.79
N ARG A 3 -0.67 -5.07 9.54
CA ARG A 3 -1.29 -3.94 8.82
C ARG A 3 -2.83 -4.01 8.75
N TYR A 4 -3.40 -5.21 8.79
CA TYR A 4 -4.85 -5.40 8.83
C TYR A 4 -5.46 -4.90 10.15
N ASP A 5 -4.81 -5.16 11.27
CA ASP A 5 -5.27 -4.70 12.58
C ASP A 5 -5.26 -3.16 12.64
N LEU A 6 -4.27 -2.51 12.00
CA LEU A 6 -4.20 -1.05 11.89
C LEU A 6 -5.43 -0.49 11.18
N VAL A 7 -5.78 -1.06 10.01
CA VAL A 7 -6.96 -0.63 9.24
C VAL A 7 -8.24 -0.82 10.04
N LEU A 8 -8.43 -2.00 10.65
CA LEU A 8 -9.65 -2.29 11.42
C LEU A 8 -9.79 -1.38 12.63
N LEU A 9 -8.74 -1.22 13.42
CA LEU A 9 -8.76 -0.33 14.59
C LEU A 9 -8.95 1.13 14.19
N GLY A 10 -8.35 1.57 13.07
CA GLY A 10 -8.55 2.91 12.53
C GLY A 10 -10.02 3.18 12.19
N LEU A 11 -10.65 2.29 11.42
CA LEU A 11 -12.05 2.42 11.02
C LEU A 11 -13.02 2.37 12.21
N ILE A 12 -12.74 1.51 13.21
CA ILE A 12 -13.56 1.42 14.43
C ILE A 12 -13.35 2.62 15.35
N LYS A 13 -12.15 3.24 15.33
CA LYS A 13 -11.85 4.46 16.09
C LYS A 13 -12.62 5.67 15.58
N GLU A 14 -12.82 5.77 14.27
CA GLU A 14 -13.60 6.85 13.66
C GLU A 14 -15.08 6.77 14.05
N GLN A 15 -15.64 5.57 14.02
CA GLN A 15 -17.02 5.29 14.31
C GLN A 15 -17.20 3.80 14.63
N GLU A 16 -18.10 3.48 15.57
CA GLU A 16 -18.52 2.08 15.80
C GLU A 16 -19.08 1.48 14.51
N ARG A 17 -18.64 0.26 14.16
CA ARG A 17 -18.97 -0.38 12.88
C ARG A 17 -19.17 -1.87 13.01
N SER A 18 -20.10 -2.41 12.22
CA SER A 18 -20.18 -3.85 12.03
C SER A 18 -19.09 -4.34 11.07
N GLY A 19 -18.84 -5.66 11.05
CA GLY A 19 -17.93 -6.27 10.08
C GLY A 19 -18.31 -5.97 8.62
N TYR A 20 -19.60 -5.86 8.34
CA TYR A 20 -20.12 -5.49 7.02
C TYR A 20 -19.81 -4.02 6.68
N ASP A 21 -20.03 -3.08 7.62
CA ASP A 21 -19.73 -1.66 7.44
C ASP A 21 -18.23 -1.45 7.21
N ILE A 22 -17.38 -2.16 7.96
CA ILE A 22 -15.93 -2.16 7.78
C ILE A 22 -15.55 -2.61 6.36
N MET A 23 -16.15 -3.69 5.87
CA MET A 23 -15.92 -4.19 4.51
C MET A 23 -16.29 -3.15 3.45
N THR A 24 -17.43 -2.49 3.65
CA THR A 24 -17.93 -1.44 2.75
C THR A 24 -16.98 -0.25 2.73
N GLU A 25 -16.52 0.20 3.91
CA GLU A 25 -15.55 1.31 4.00
C GLU A 25 -14.19 0.98 3.39
N ILE A 26 -13.69 -0.25 3.57
CA ILE A 26 -12.46 -0.69 2.93
C ILE A 26 -12.56 -0.57 1.41
N LYS A 27 -13.69 -0.95 0.81
CA LYS A 27 -13.93 -0.82 -0.63
C LYS A 27 -14.10 0.63 -1.06
N ASN A 28 -14.91 1.40 -0.35
CA ASN A 28 -15.21 2.80 -0.68
C ASN A 28 -13.95 3.67 -0.68
N ARG A 29 -13.02 3.38 0.24
CA ARG A 29 -11.74 4.10 0.38
C ARG A 29 -10.58 3.42 -0.35
N GLU A 30 -10.83 2.35 -1.09
CA GLU A 30 -9.80 1.54 -1.77
C GLU A 30 -8.66 1.06 -0.83
N LEU A 31 -8.94 0.88 0.46
CA LEU A 31 -7.93 0.46 1.45
C LEU A 31 -7.40 -0.96 1.19
N ASP A 32 -8.14 -1.78 0.46
CA ASP A 32 -7.73 -3.11 -0.01
C ASP A 32 -6.53 -3.06 -0.95
N ARG A 33 -6.30 -1.95 -1.67
CA ARG A 33 -5.09 -1.73 -2.49
C ARG A 33 -3.83 -1.68 -1.63
N TRP A 34 -3.94 -1.11 -0.43
CA TRP A 34 -2.84 -0.98 0.52
C TRP A 34 -2.63 -2.22 1.38
N ALA A 35 -3.69 -2.93 1.70
CA ALA A 35 -3.66 -3.99 2.69
C ALA A 35 -4.03 -5.38 2.14
N LYS A 36 -4.59 -5.50 0.90
CA LYS A 36 -5.05 -6.77 0.27
C LYS A 36 -5.87 -7.62 1.24
N ILE A 37 -6.92 -7.04 1.85
CA ILE A 37 -7.70 -7.68 2.89
C ILE A 37 -8.87 -8.48 2.27
N SER A 38 -8.97 -9.77 2.59
CA SER A 38 -10.14 -10.59 2.24
C SER A 38 -11.22 -10.52 3.33
N THR A 39 -12.47 -10.79 2.96
CA THR A 39 -13.60 -10.85 3.90
C THR A 39 -13.33 -11.79 5.08
N SER A 40 -12.83 -12.99 4.82
CA SER A 40 -12.49 -13.96 5.86
C SER A 40 -11.40 -13.44 6.81
N THR A 41 -10.43 -12.68 6.27
CA THR A 41 -9.40 -12.05 7.09
C THR A 41 -9.99 -11.01 8.04
N ILE A 42 -10.96 -10.20 7.59
CA ILE A 42 -11.62 -9.19 8.43
C ILE A 42 -12.25 -9.85 9.66
N TYR A 43 -13.13 -10.84 9.47
CA TYR A 43 -13.82 -11.48 10.59
C TYR A 43 -12.87 -12.21 11.54
N ASN A 44 -11.88 -12.93 11.02
CA ASN A 44 -10.87 -13.58 11.86
C ASN A 44 -10.08 -12.57 12.70
N ARG A 45 -9.81 -11.39 12.15
CA ARG A 45 -9.09 -10.33 12.85
C ARG A 45 -9.97 -9.63 13.89
N LEU A 46 -11.23 -9.37 13.59
CA LEU A 46 -12.16 -8.81 14.56
C LEU A 46 -12.29 -9.73 15.79
N THR A 47 -12.51 -11.03 15.59
CA THR A 47 -12.53 -12.01 16.68
C THR A 47 -11.25 -12.00 17.52
N ARG A 48 -10.09 -11.87 16.89
CA ARG A 48 -8.81 -11.80 17.59
C ARG A 48 -8.63 -10.50 18.36
N LEU A 49 -9.02 -9.37 17.79
CA LEU A 49 -8.96 -8.05 18.45
C LEU A 49 -9.92 -7.98 19.66
N GLU A 50 -11.07 -8.59 19.54
CA GLU A 50 -12.03 -8.72 20.64
C GLU A 50 -11.48 -9.62 21.74
N LYS A 51 -11.00 -10.82 21.40
CA LYS A 51 -10.39 -11.75 22.36
C LYS A 51 -9.23 -11.15 23.13
N ASN A 52 -8.46 -10.27 22.51
CA ASN A 52 -7.33 -9.62 23.20
C ASN A 52 -7.71 -8.33 23.93
N GLY A 53 -8.98 -7.94 23.92
CA GLY A 53 -9.50 -6.75 24.60
C GLY A 53 -9.12 -5.43 23.92
N SER A 54 -8.87 -5.41 22.62
CA SER A 54 -8.62 -4.17 21.87
C SER A 54 -9.92 -3.53 21.38
N ILE A 55 -10.92 -4.34 21.11
CA ILE A 55 -12.29 -3.93 20.74
C ILE A 55 -13.30 -4.73 21.56
N GLU A 56 -14.53 -4.27 21.56
CA GLU A 56 -15.68 -4.98 22.15
C GLU A 56 -16.83 -4.97 21.15
N GLY A 57 -17.42 -6.16 20.92
CA GLY A 57 -18.62 -6.31 20.12
C GLY A 57 -19.87 -6.23 20.99
N HIS A 58 -20.88 -5.52 20.54
CA HIS A 58 -22.22 -5.52 21.11
C HIS A 58 -23.25 -5.79 20.02
N SER A 59 -24.37 -6.37 20.43
CA SER A 59 -25.45 -6.68 19.52
C SER A 59 -26.30 -5.44 19.27
N GLU A 60 -26.54 -5.14 18.00
CA GLU A 60 -27.40 -4.04 17.57
C GLU A 60 -28.50 -4.57 16.64
N ARG A 61 -29.71 -4.12 16.86
CA ARG A 61 -30.87 -4.41 16.01
C ARG A 61 -31.47 -3.10 15.50
N ASP A 62 -31.40 -2.91 14.19
CA ASP A 62 -31.95 -1.74 13.52
C ASP A 62 -33.30 -2.12 12.87
N GLY A 63 -34.38 -1.86 13.60
CA GLY A 63 -35.75 -2.15 13.16
C GLY A 63 -36.00 -3.64 12.83
N ASN A 64 -36.42 -3.91 11.60
CA ASN A 64 -36.68 -5.26 11.08
C ASN A 64 -35.46 -5.95 10.46
N ARG A 65 -34.28 -5.36 10.54
CA ARG A 65 -33.05 -5.97 10.02
C ARG A 65 -32.57 -7.09 10.95
N PRO A 66 -31.81 -8.07 10.39
CA PRO A 66 -31.12 -9.06 11.19
C PRO A 66 -30.21 -8.41 12.23
N GLU A 67 -30.16 -9.00 13.41
CA GLU A 67 -29.23 -8.62 14.47
C GLU A 67 -27.79 -8.67 13.96
N ARG A 68 -26.98 -7.62 14.25
CA ARG A 68 -25.60 -7.51 13.82
C ARG A 68 -24.69 -7.18 15.00
N THR A 69 -23.47 -7.68 14.97
CA THR A 69 -22.44 -7.28 15.93
C THR A 69 -21.77 -5.99 15.45
N VAL A 70 -21.82 -4.96 16.28
CA VAL A 70 -21.15 -3.69 16.09
C VAL A 70 -19.99 -3.61 17.07
N TYR A 71 -18.84 -3.19 16.60
CA TYR A 71 -17.60 -3.13 17.36
C TYR A 71 -17.26 -1.70 17.75
N ARG A 72 -16.82 -1.51 19.01
CA ARG A 72 -16.23 -0.30 19.52
C ARG A 72 -14.79 -0.52 19.95
N ILE A 73 -13.95 0.50 19.85
CA ILE A 73 -12.57 0.44 20.29
C ILE A 73 -12.49 0.66 21.80
N LEU A 74 -11.66 -0.14 22.46
CA LEU A 74 -11.34 0.03 23.88
C LEU A 74 -10.01 0.78 24.05
N ASP A 75 -9.69 1.22 25.26
CA ASP A 75 -8.45 1.97 25.56
C ASP A 75 -7.21 1.24 25.08
N LYS A 76 -7.13 -0.07 25.31
CA LYS A 76 -6.04 -0.90 24.82
C LYS A 76 -5.91 -0.88 23.29
N GLY A 77 -7.01 -0.90 22.57
CA GLY A 77 -7.03 -0.79 21.11
C GLY A 77 -6.59 0.59 20.64
N SER A 78 -7.02 1.65 21.32
CA SER A 78 -6.62 3.03 21.03
C SER A 78 -5.12 3.25 21.21
N GLU A 79 -4.53 2.76 22.31
CA GLU A 79 -3.08 2.83 22.53
C GLU A 79 -2.29 1.99 21.51
N LEU A 80 -2.79 0.81 21.17
CA LEU A 80 -2.19 -0.03 20.16
C LEU A 80 -2.21 0.66 18.78
N LEU A 81 -3.34 1.24 18.40
CA LEU A 81 -3.49 2.00 17.15
C LEU A 81 -2.48 3.16 17.09
N LYS A 82 -2.46 3.99 18.14
CA LYS A 82 -1.53 5.13 18.23
C LYS A 82 -0.07 4.70 18.04
N LYS A 83 0.36 3.68 18.77
CA LYS A 83 1.73 3.13 18.67
C LYS A 83 2.07 2.70 17.24
N GLU A 84 1.14 2.01 16.59
CA GLU A 84 1.39 1.48 15.25
C GLU A 84 1.33 2.55 14.16
N VAL A 85 0.47 3.54 14.29
CA VAL A 85 0.48 4.71 13.40
C VAL A 85 1.84 5.40 13.46
N LEU A 86 2.33 5.73 14.67
CA LEU A 86 3.64 6.36 14.84
C LEU A 86 4.78 5.53 14.25
N ARG A 87 4.74 4.20 14.43
CA ARG A 87 5.73 3.29 13.85
C ARG A 87 5.72 3.28 12.32
N HIS A 88 4.53 3.36 11.72
CA HIS A 88 4.40 3.38 10.24
C HIS A 88 4.79 4.72 9.62
N LEU A 89 4.67 5.82 10.37
CA LEU A 89 5.10 7.14 9.88
C LEU A 89 6.63 7.24 9.69
N THR A 90 7.40 6.46 10.46
CA THR A 90 8.87 6.54 10.48
C THR A 90 9.55 5.24 10.03
N GLY A 91 8.77 4.23 9.64
CA GLY A 91 9.31 2.93 9.22
C GLY A 91 9.88 2.95 7.82
N PHE A 92 11.06 2.37 7.62
CA PHE A 92 11.52 1.98 6.29
C PHE A 92 10.72 0.75 5.85
N ASN A 93 10.14 0.84 4.64
CA ASN A 93 9.50 -0.32 4.04
C ASN A 93 10.52 -1.08 3.20
N ASP A 94 10.73 -2.36 3.53
CA ASP A 94 11.46 -3.27 2.65
C ASP A 94 10.62 -3.49 1.39
N ASP A 95 11.12 -2.99 0.26
CA ASP A 95 10.50 -3.22 -1.04
C ASP A 95 10.96 -4.58 -1.58
N PRO A 96 10.05 -5.57 -1.75
CA PRO A 96 10.40 -6.89 -2.29
C PRO A 96 11.10 -6.84 -3.65
N ARG A 97 10.88 -5.76 -4.43
CA ARG A 97 11.52 -5.56 -5.75
C ARG A 97 13.02 -5.35 -5.64
N THR A 98 13.51 -4.84 -4.52
CA THR A 98 14.95 -4.68 -4.25
C THR A 98 15.67 -6.01 -4.42
N LEU A 99 15.09 -7.12 -3.94
CA LEU A 99 15.64 -8.46 -4.14
C LEU A 99 15.61 -8.90 -5.61
N GLY A 100 14.56 -8.56 -6.35
CA GLY A 100 14.48 -8.83 -7.80
C GLY A 100 15.60 -8.12 -8.55
N TYR A 101 15.84 -6.86 -8.27
CA TYR A 101 16.96 -6.10 -8.86
C TYR A 101 18.33 -6.63 -8.43
N ALA A 102 18.49 -7.02 -7.17
CA ALA A 102 19.75 -7.56 -6.65
C ALA A 102 20.17 -8.87 -7.34
N PHE A 103 19.20 -9.65 -7.83
CA PHE A 103 19.43 -10.95 -8.47
C PHE A 103 19.12 -10.98 -9.97
N LEU A 104 19.06 -9.82 -10.64
CA LEU A 104 18.80 -9.75 -12.09
C LEU A 104 19.79 -10.57 -12.92
N TYR A 105 21.01 -10.75 -12.43
CA TYR A 105 22.04 -11.57 -13.11
C TYR A 105 21.67 -13.07 -13.24
N ALA A 106 20.70 -13.54 -12.46
CA ALA A 106 20.22 -14.94 -12.49
C ALA A 106 19.13 -15.19 -13.54
N VAL A 107 18.70 -14.16 -14.27
CA VAL A 107 17.63 -14.23 -15.27
C VAL A 107 18.12 -13.72 -16.61
N ASP A 108 17.63 -14.33 -17.71
CA ASP A 108 17.93 -13.85 -19.05
C ASP A 108 17.52 -12.38 -19.22
N PRO A 109 18.40 -11.51 -19.77
CA PRO A 109 18.08 -10.11 -19.97
C PRO A 109 16.82 -9.87 -20.82
N ILE A 110 16.55 -10.71 -21.82
CA ILE A 110 15.35 -10.59 -22.67
C ILE A 110 14.09 -10.81 -21.86
N ASP A 111 14.08 -11.84 -21.01
CA ASP A 111 12.94 -12.13 -20.14
C ASP A 111 12.75 -11.05 -19.08
N SER A 112 13.85 -10.55 -18.52
CA SER A 112 13.83 -9.43 -17.57
C SER A 112 13.25 -8.16 -18.20
N VAL A 113 13.66 -7.80 -19.42
CA VAL A 113 13.12 -6.66 -20.17
C VAL A 113 11.62 -6.84 -20.41
N ARG A 114 11.20 -8.00 -20.88
CA ARG A 114 9.77 -8.28 -21.13
C ARG A 114 8.90 -8.05 -19.89
N VAL A 115 9.33 -8.56 -18.74
CA VAL A 115 8.61 -8.41 -17.47
C VAL A 115 8.58 -6.94 -17.02
N LEU A 116 9.71 -6.24 -17.15
CA LEU A 116 9.82 -4.83 -16.77
C LEU A 116 8.99 -3.91 -17.68
N GLU A 117 8.87 -4.21 -18.97
CA GLU A 117 7.99 -3.47 -19.90
C GLU A 117 6.50 -3.64 -19.56
N VAL A 118 6.10 -4.85 -19.21
CA VAL A 118 4.73 -5.09 -18.71
C VAL A 118 4.49 -4.33 -17.41
N HIS A 119 5.50 -4.28 -16.54
CA HIS A 119 5.42 -3.52 -15.30
C HIS A 119 5.36 -2.01 -15.55
N GLU A 120 6.20 -1.47 -16.45
CA GLU A 120 6.17 -0.06 -16.88
C GLU A 120 4.76 0.36 -17.32
N LYS A 121 4.10 -0.46 -18.15
CA LYS A 121 2.73 -0.18 -18.60
C LYS A 121 1.76 -0.08 -17.42
N LYS A 122 1.83 -0.98 -16.46
CA LYS A 122 1.00 -0.94 -15.24
C LYS A 122 1.25 0.31 -14.41
N LEU A 123 2.51 0.74 -14.28
CA LEU A 123 2.87 1.97 -13.56
C LEU A 123 2.25 3.20 -14.25
N LEU A 124 2.33 3.28 -15.58
CA LEU A 124 1.73 4.37 -16.34
C LEU A 124 0.20 4.42 -16.22
N GLU A 125 -0.46 3.27 -16.27
CA GLU A 125 -1.91 3.15 -16.05
C GLU A 125 -2.30 3.66 -14.65
N GLU A 126 -1.53 3.28 -13.62
CA GLU A 126 -1.80 3.68 -12.24
C GLU A 126 -1.51 5.17 -12.00
N ILE A 127 -0.44 5.73 -12.59
CA ILE A 127 -0.16 7.17 -12.55
C ILE A 127 -1.33 7.94 -13.15
N SER A 128 -1.82 7.52 -14.33
CA SER A 128 -2.95 8.17 -14.99
C SER A 128 -4.22 8.12 -14.14
N ARG A 129 -4.49 6.99 -13.48
CA ARG A 129 -5.61 6.83 -12.57
C ARG A 129 -5.52 7.77 -11.36
N LEU A 130 -4.35 7.80 -10.72
CA LEU A 130 -4.12 8.67 -9.55
C LEU A 130 -4.19 10.15 -9.94
N GLN A 131 -3.63 10.52 -11.10
CA GLN A 131 -3.71 11.89 -11.60
C GLN A 131 -5.16 12.33 -11.81
N LYS A 132 -5.98 11.48 -12.43
CA LYS A 132 -7.42 11.75 -12.59
C LYS A 132 -8.11 11.96 -11.25
N MET A 133 -7.80 11.14 -10.23
CA MET A 133 -8.37 11.31 -8.88
C MET A 133 -7.91 12.61 -8.19
N ILE A 134 -6.68 13.08 -8.49
CA ILE A 134 -6.15 14.34 -7.98
C ILE A 134 -6.82 15.53 -8.68
N ASP A 135 -7.06 15.43 -9.98
CA ASP A 135 -7.64 16.50 -10.81
C ASP A 135 -9.17 16.61 -10.65
N GLU A 136 -9.84 15.52 -10.30
CA GLU A 136 -11.27 15.58 -9.96
C GLU A 136 -11.40 16.40 -8.66
N GLU A 137 -12.13 17.54 -8.76
CA GLU A 137 -12.36 18.44 -7.61
C GLU A 137 -12.71 17.65 -6.34
N PRO A 138 -12.12 18.02 -5.21
CA PRO A 138 -12.38 17.32 -3.97
C PRO A 138 -13.86 17.40 -3.67
N ARG A 139 -14.59 16.30 -3.80
CA ARG A 139 -15.86 16.16 -3.11
C ARG A 139 -15.59 16.55 -1.67
N PRO A 140 -16.49 17.28 -0.98
CA PRO A 140 -16.33 17.50 0.45
C PRO A 140 -16.15 16.14 1.10
N THR A 141 -14.91 15.75 1.27
CA THR A 141 -14.58 14.38 1.69
C THR A 141 -14.58 14.37 3.20
N LEU A 142 -15.27 13.41 3.76
CA LEU A 142 -15.09 12.96 5.15
C LEU A 142 -13.61 12.61 5.46
N TYR A 143 -12.73 12.64 4.44
CA TYR A 143 -11.34 12.18 4.50
C TYR A 143 -10.41 13.21 3.85
N PRO A 144 -10.02 14.27 4.55
CA PRO A 144 -9.15 15.33 4.00
C PRO A 144 -7.75 14.85 3.62
N GLU A 145 -7.32 13.67 4.13
CA GLU A 145 -6.03 13.05 3.79
C GLU A 145 -6.00 12.38 2.41
N GLY A 146 -7.14 12.12 1.78
CA GLY A 146 -7.22 11.41 0.50
C GLY A 146 -6.39 12.05 -0.62
N PRO A 147 -6.52 13.35 -0.91
CA PRO A 147 -5.70 14.02 -1.92
C PRO A 147 -4.20 13.94 -1.63
N PHE A 148 -3.80 14.12 -0.37
CA PHE A 148 -2.39 13.99 0.04
C PHE A 148 -1.85 12.59 -0.23
N LEU A 149 -2.59 11.54 0.13
CA LEU A 149 -2.20 10.16 -0.08
C LEU A 149 -2.12 9.80 -1.57
N ASN A 150 -3.02 10.33 -2.41
CA ASN A 150 -3.00 10.13 -3.85
C ASN A 150 -1.76 10.79 -4.48
N CYS A 151 -1.43 12.03 -4.10
CA CYS A 151 -0.21 12.71 -4.54
C CYS A 151 1.04 11.93 -4.13
N MET A 152 1.14 11.55 -2.86
CA MET A 152 2.27 10.78 -2.34
C MET A 152 2.44 9.45 -3.09
N SER A 153 1.35 8.74 -3.35
CA SER A 153 1.36 7.46 -4.08
C SER A 153 1.80 7.64 -5.52
N ARG A 154 1.27 8.65 -6.23
CA ARG A 154 1.68 8.98 -7.59
C ARG A 154 3.18 9.26 -7.67
N ASP A 155 3.70 10.05 -6.76
CA ASP A 155 5.11 10.45 -6.77
C ASP A 155 6.04 9.25 -6.46
N HIS A 156 5.65 8.35 -5.56
CA HIS A 156 6.35 7.07 -5.36
C HIS A 156 6.37 6.22 -6.65
N ILE A 157 5.26 6.14 -7.36
CA ILE A 157 5.18 5.38 -8.61
C ILE A 157 6.00 6.05 -9.72
N LEU A 158 6.07 7.38 -9.77
CA LEU A 158 6.94 8.11 -10.71
C LEU A 158 8.42 7.79 -10.47
N VAL A 159 8.83 7.71 -9.21
CA VAL A 159 10.20 7.27 -8.86
C VAL A 159 10.43 5.83 -9.32
N GLU A 160 9.50 4.93 -9.07
CA GLU A 160 9.59 3.55 -9.52
C GLU A 160 9.67 3.42 -11.04
N LEU A 161 8.84 4.17 -11.77
CA LEU A 161 8.85 4.23 -13.23
C LEU A 161 10.24 4.67 -13.76
N LYS A 162 10.84 5.68 -13.14
CA LYS A 162 12.19 6.14 -13.47
C LYS A 162 13.21 5.00 -13.39
N TYR A 163 13.21 4.24 -12.30
CA TYR A 163 14.14 3.12 -12.11
C TYR A 163 13.83 1.93 -13.01
N THR A 164 12.58 1.62 -13.24
CA THR A 164 12.16 0.57 -14.18
C THR A 164 12.67 0.87 -15.59
N ARG A 165 12.49 2.10 -16.09
CA ARG A 165 13.00 2.54 -17.39
C ARG A 165 14.51 2.49 -17.48
N ALA A 166 15.20 2.91 -16.41
CA ALA A 166 16.65 2.84 -16.35
C ALA A 166 17.16 1.39 -16.41
N ALA A 167 16.51 0.48 -15.71
CA ALA A 167 16.83 -0.95 -15.75
C ALA A 167 16.62 -1.54 -17.15
N ILE A 168 15.50 -1.24 -17.80
CA ILE A 168 15.22 -1.67 -19.20
C ILE A 168 16.32 -1.16 -20.14
N ALA A 169 16.70 0.13 -20.04
CA ALA A 169 17.72 0.70 -20.88
C ALA A 169 19.11 0.04 -20.70
N ILE A 170 19.46 -0.31 -19.46
CA ILE A 170 20.70 -1.04 -19.16
C ILE A 170 20.65 -2.46 -19.72
N LEU A 171 19.54 -3.17 -19.50
CA LEU A 171 19.38 -4.54 -19.95
C LEU A 171 19.31 -4.69 -21.47
N ARG A 172 18.92 -3.64 -22.20
CA ARG A 172 18.90 -3.63 -23.66
C ARG A 172 20.27 -3.32 -24.29
N ASP A 173 21.24 -2.87 -23.51
CA ASP A 173 22.57 -2.52 -24.02
C ASP A 173 23.53 -3.73 -23.93
N PRO A 174 23.90 -4.38 -25.06
CA PRO A 174 24.76 -5.56 -25.05
C PRO A 174 26.13 -5.34 -24.41
N GLN A 175 26.66 -4.11 -24.43
CA GLN A 175 27.93 -3.78 -23.80
C GLN A 175 27.79 -3.72 -22.28
N LYS A 176 26.63 -3.31 -21.81
CA LYS A 176 26.31 -3.23 -20.38
C LYS A 176 25.95 -4.58 -19.79
N GLN A 177 25.31 -5.47 -20.57
CA GLN A 177 24.97 -6.83 -20.16
C GLN A 177 26.20 -7.64 -19.74
N LYS A 178 27.32 -7.50 -20.44
CA LYS A 178 28.58 -8.22 -20.14
C LYS A 178 29.19 -7.84 -18.78
N LYS A 179 28.74 -6.76 -18.14
CA LYS A 179 29.25 -6.23 -16.87
C LYS A 179 28.23 -6.30 -15.75
N LEU A 180 27.15 -7.07 -15.90
CA LEU A 180 25.98 -7.02 -15.01
C LEU A 180 26.30 -7.29 -13.52
N GLY A 181 27.29 -8.13 -13.20
CA GLY A 181 27.67 -8.42 -11.82
C GLY A 181 28.23 -7.23 -11.02
N GLY A 182 28.80 -6.22 -11.72
CA GLY A 182 29.33 -5.01 -11.08
C GLY A 182 28.67 -3.71 -11.52
N TYR A 183 27.90 -3.74 -12.59
CA TYR A 183 27.47 -2.53 -13.31
C TYR A 183 26.29 -1.81 -12.66
N PHE A 184 25.36 -2.53 -12.07
CA PHE A 184 24.28 -1.92 -11.30
C PHE A 184 24.82 -1.12 -10.12
N TYR A 185 25.88 -1.63 -9.48
CA TYR A 185 26.50 -0.97 -8.32
C TYR A 185 27.27 0.30 -8.69
N ILE A 186 27.97 0.29 -9.83
CA ILE A 186 28.91 1.37 -10.20
C ILE A 186 28.20 2.56 -10.85
N ASN A 187 27.14 2.34 -11.64
CA ASN A 187 26.49 3.42 -12.39
C ASN A 187 25.24 4.01 -11.74
N PHE A 188 24.61 3.32 -10.80
CA PHE A 188 23.52 3.88 -10.01
C PHE A 188 23.99 4.59 -8.74
N GLY A 189 25.18 4.25 -8.22
CA GLY A 189 25.67 4.74 -6.93
C GLY A 189 26.41 6.08 -6.94
N SER A 190 26.92 6.57 -8.08
CA SER A 190 27.89 7.68 -7.99
C SER A 190 27.73 8.85 -8.95
N ARG A 191 26.93 8.81 -10.01
CA ARG A 191 26.97 9.89 -11.02
C ARG A 191 25.68 10.41 -11.63
N HIS A 192 24.51 9.85 -11.37
CA HIS A 192 23.28 10.26 -12.07
C HIS A 192 22.07 10.56 -11.20
N PHE A 193 22.27 10.71 -9.92
CA PHE A 193 21.25 11.26 -9.05
C PHE A 193 21.53 12.73 -8.81
N ASP A 194 21.21 13.55 -9.80
CA ASP A 194 21.02 14.97 -9.55
C ASP A 194 19.78 15.09 -8.66
N THR A 195 20.02 15.10 -7.36
CA THR A 195 19.03 15.35 -6.32
C THR A 195 18.68 16.83 -6.29
N LYS A 196 18.26 17.40 -7.41
CA LYS A 196 17.50 18.63 -7.40
C LYS A 196 16.03 18.23 -7.25
N ILE A 197 15.62 18.10 -5.98
CA ILE A 197 14.24 18.20 -5.54
C ILE A 197 13.84 19.68 -5.60
#